data_e3116458fef1a9ef06578979a11f1118
#
_entry.id   e3116458fef1a9ef06578979a11f1118
#
_cell.length_a   1.000
_cell.length_b   1.000
_cell.length_c   1.000
_cell.angle_alpha   90.00
_cell.angle_beta   90.00
_cell.angle_gamma   90.00
#
_symmetry.space_group_name_H-M   'P 1'
#
loop_
_entity.id
_entity.type
_entity.pdbx_description
1 polymer ?
#
loop_
_entity_poly.entity_id
_entity_poly.type
_entity_poly.pdbx_seq_one_letter_code
_entity_poly.pdbx_strand_id
1 'polypeptide(L)'
;MPDPTAVSTARLGQPKTAPRPLVLRLRGGETVSGNAHIPTIQALAPFLASRKGGLLTLTSIAGGTTSATATHVMLRLASVLYGWSSDRTLAVEHKGAAAPGRRVRVTFDDHSDLEGIVTPLAGQRVSDFLARAEDFVVLRQAGIAAAPGGLADVAVHMNTVNTIRDLGPAEHPQAPRAQAPRETVVRRRTSTFTLVSFDDV
;
A
#
# COMPACT_ATOMS: atom_id res chain seq x y z
N MET A 1 -1.71 64.15 9.09
CA MET A 1 -2.38 62.97 8.51
C MET A 1 -1.36 61.88 8.49
N PRO A 2 -1.51 60.82 9.30
CA PRO A 2 -0.57 59.70 9.23
C PRO A 2 -0.99 58.74 8.10
N ASP A 3 0.03 58.27 7.36
CA ASP A 3 -0.04 57.33 6.26
C ASP A 3 -0.66 55.99 6.67
N PRO A 4 -1.55 55.39 5.89
CA PRO A 4 -2.04 54.06 6.20
C PRO A 4 -0.95 53.03 5.93
N THR A 5 -0.44 52.47 7.00
CA THR A 5 0.56 51.41 7.05
C THR A 5 0.12 50.25 6.11
N ALA A 6 0.87 50.07 5.04
CA ALA A 6 0.76 48.92 4.15
C ALA A 6 1.02 47.65 4.99
N VAL A 7 -0.04 46.91 5.31
CA VAL A 7 0.04 45.59 5.89
C VAL A 7 0.62 44.67 4.79
N SER A 8 1.92 44.44 4.90
CA SER A 8 2.61 43.43 4.10
C SER A 8 2.01 42.07 4.44
N THR A 9 1.07 41.58 3.62
CA THR A 9 0.62 40.19 3.65
C THR A 9 1.83 39.32 3.31
N ALA A 10 2.53 38.87 4.34
CA ALA A 10 3.53 37.83 4.20
C ALA A 10 2.90 36.68 3.45
N ARG A 11 3.27 36.46 2.19
CA ARG A 11 2.90 35.27 1.42
C ARG A 11 3.43 34.09 2.22
N LEU A 12 2.55 33.41 2.93
CA LEU A 12 2.82 32.09 3.50
C LEU A 12 3.40 31.25 2.35
N GLY A 13 4.67 30.91 2.46
CA GLY A 13 5.41 30.22 1.41
C GLY A 13 4.62 28.98 0.99
N GLN A 14 4.38 28.85 -0.30
CA GLN A 14 3.73 27.64 -0.81
C GLN A 14 4.53 26.41 -0.37
N PRO A 15 3.88 25.35 0.10
CA PRO A 15 4.58 24.15 0.52
C PRO A 15 5.43 23.61 -0.63
N LYS A 16 6.70 23.35 -0.34
CA LYS A 16 7.64 22.85 -1.32
C LYS A 16 7.15 21.49 -1.84
N THR A 17 6.84 21.38 -3.12
CA THR A 17 6.43 20.14 -3.77
C THR A 17 7.60 19.49 -4.48
N ALA A 18 7.63 18.17 -4.53
CA ALA A 18 8.62 17.41 -5.28
C ALA A 18 7.91 16.40 -6.19
N PRO A 19 8.46 16.10 -7.38
CA PRO A 19 7.96 15.01 -8.21
C PRO A 19 8.24 13.68 -7.49
N ARG A 20 7.21 12.88 -7.27
CA ARG A 20 7.30 11.59 -6.58
C ARG A 20 6.65 10.50 -7.41
N PRO A 21 7.28 9.33 -7.53
CA PRO A 21 6.75 8.22 -8.30
C PRO A 21 5.43 7.75 -7.69
N LEU A 22 4.44 7.57 -8.54
CA LEU A 22 3.11 7.12 -8.17
C LEU A 22 2.61 6.11 -9.19
N VAL A 23 2.03 5.03 -8.71
CA VAL A 23 1.38 4.00 -9.52
C VAL A 23 -0.08 3.93 -9.10
N LEU A 24 -0.99 3.98 -10.07
CA LEU A 24 -2.43 3.98 -9.85
C LEU A 24 -3.07 2.82 -10.60
N ARG A 25 -3.92 2.08 -9.90
CA ARG A 25 -4.81 1.09 -10.47
C ARG A 25 -6.14 1.75 -10.76
N LEU A 26 -6.58 1.69 -12.00
CA LEU A 26 -7.84 2.27 -12.45
C LEU A 26 -8.93 1.19 -12.53
N ARG A 27 -10.19 1.62 -12.51
CA ARG A 27 -11.33 0.80 -12.90
C ARG A 27 -11.09 0.23 -14.30
N GLY A 28 -11.47 -1.02 -14.51
CA GLY A 28 -11.22 -1.70 -15.79
C GLY A 28 -9.85 -2.34 -15.91
N GLY A 29 -9.05 -2.30 -14.86
CA GLY A 29 -7.83 -3.10 -14.76
C GLY A 29 -6.56 -2.43 -15.29
N GLU A 30 -6.63 -1.23 -15.83
CA GLU A 30 -5.46 -0.47 -16.28
C GLU A 30 -4.61 0.01 -15.10
N THR A 31 -3.29 0.02 -15.28
CA THR A 31 -2.34 0.59 -14.32
C THR A 31 -1.57 1.72 -15.00
N VAL A 32 -1.60 2.90 -14.40
CA VAL A 32 -0.89 4.08 -14.87
C VAL A 32 0.19 4.45 -13.86
N SER A 33 1.41 4.64 -14.33
CA SER A 33 2.54 5.08 -13.52
C SER A 33 3.12 6.39 -14.04
N GLY A 34 3.60 7.22 -13.12
CA GLY A 34 4.19 8.53 -13.43
C GLY A 34 4.61 9.26 -12.17
N ASN A 35 4.97 10.52 -12.30
CA ASN A 35 5.31 11.35 -11.17
C ASN A 35 4.17 12.33 -10.84
N ALA A 36 3.78 12.39 -9.56
CA ALA A 36 2.90 13.42 -9.04
C ALA A 36 3.70 14.45 -8.23
N HIS A 37 3.33 15.73 -8.34
CA HIS A 37 3.91 16.78 -7.50
C HIS A 37 3.24 16.79 -6.12
N ILE A 38 3.89 16.14 -5.14
CA ILE A 38 3.37 15.96 -3.78
C ILE A 38 4.15 16.85 -2.82
N PRO A 39 3.48 17.56 -1.88
CA PRO A 39 4.17 18.29 -0.82
C PRO A 39 5.09 17.35 -0.02
N THR A 40 6.31 17.80 0.27
CA THR A 40 7.37 16.96 0.87
C THR A 40 6.98 16.35 2.23
N ILE A 41 6.06 17.01 2.95
CA ILE A 41 5.60 16.58 4.28
C ILE A 41 4.27 15.83 4.26
N GLN A 42 3.67 15.61 3.08
CA GLN A 42 2.34 15.01 2.97
C GLN A 42 2.44 13.55 2.54
N ALA A 43 1.77 12.67 3.28
CA ALA A 43 1.61 11.27 2.90
C ALA A 43 0.63 11.10 1.72
N LEU A 44 0.67 9.94 1.05
CA LEU A 44 -0.07 9.71 -0.19
C LEU A 44 -1.59 9.81 -0.01
N ALA A 45 -2.18 9.14 0.98
CA ALA A 45 -3.63 9.14 1.16
C ALA A 45 -4.19 10.54 1.48
N PRO A 46 -3.65 11.32 2.43
CA PRO A 46 -4.06 12.71 2.64
C PRO A 46 -3.84 13.60 1.41
N PHE A 47 -2.78 13.35 0.64
CA PHE A 47 -2.55 14.07 -0.61
C PHE A 47 -3.68 13.83 -1.61
N LEU A 48 -4.05 12.57 -1.86
CA LEU A 48 -5.13 12.22 -2.78
C LEU A 48 -6.48 12.78 -2.29
N ALA A 49 -6.79 12.65 -1.01
CA ALA A 49 -8.01 13.19 -0.40
C ALA A 49 -8.11 14.72 -0.50
N SER A 50 -6.98 15.44 -0.48
CA SER A 50 -6.96 16.90 -0.58
C SER A 50 -7.26 17.44 -2.00
N ARG A 51 -7.32 16.58 -3.02
CA ARG A 51 -7.55 16.99 -4.41
C ARG A 51 -9.01 17.36 -4.67
N LYS A 52 -9.36 18.59 -4.31
CA LYS A 52 -10.68 19.18 -4.63
C LYS A 52 -10.88 19.20 -6.14
N GLY A 53 -12.01 18.68 -6.60
CA GLY A 53 -12.32 18.57 -8.04
C GLY A 53 -11.92 17.23 -8.65
N GLY A 54 -11.26 16.34 -7.90
CA GLY A 54 -11.07 14.94 -8.25
C GLY A 54 -10.12 14.70 -9.45
N LEU A 55 -9.27 15.68 -9.80
CA LEU A 55 -8.28 15.52 -10.87
C LEU A 55 -6.86 15.40 -10.31
N LEU A 56 -6.13 14.43 -10.82
CA LEU A 56 -4.71 14.21 -10.54
C LEU A 56 -3.91 14.27 -11.83
N THR A 57 -2.86 15.09 -11.84
CA THR A 57 -1.94 15.17 -12.97
C THR A 57 -0.71 14.34 -12.68
N LEU A 58 -0.37 13.44 -13.59
CA LEU A 58 0.89 12.70 -13.62
C LEU A 58 1.76 13.21 -14.76
N THR A 59 3.06 13.26 -14.52
CA THR A 59 4.11 13.59 -15.49
C THR A 59 5.05 12.40 -15.69
N SER A 60 5.86 12.39 -16.74
CA SER A 60 6.86 11.33 -16.99
C SER A 60 6.23 9.94 -16.91
N ILE A 61 5.21 9.70 -17.72
CA ILE A 61 4.42 8.47 -17.67
C ILE A 61 5.24 7.29 -18.19
N ALA A 62 5.26 6.22 -17.43
CA ALA A 62 5.87 4.96 -17.80
C ALA A 62 4.81 3.84 -17.76
N GLY A 63 4.58 3.18 -18.90
CA GLY A 63 3.64 2.06 -19.01
C GLY A 63 2.17 2.51 -19.16
N GLY A 64 1.33 1.57 -19.61
CA GLY A 64 -0.08 1.78 -19.92
C GLY A 64 -0.33 1.76 -21.42
N THR A 65 -1.61 1.60 -21.80
CA THR A 65 -2.08 1.67 -23.18
C THR A 65 -2.04 3.09 -23.75
N THR A 66 -1.70 4.07 -22.92
CA THR A 66 -1.56 5.47 -23.30
C THR A 66 -0.30 5.63 -24.14
N SER A 67 -0.47 6.13 -25.36
CA SER A 67 0.59 6.37 -26.34
C SER A 67 1.87 6.91 -25.69
N ALA A 68 3.00 6.31 -26.02
CA ALA A 68 4.34 6.55 -25.44
C ALA A 68 4.86 8.01 -25.53
N THR A 69 4.06 8.94 -26.01
CA THR A 69 4.40 10.35 -26.24
C THR A 69 3.72 11.34 -25.28
N ALA A 70 2.83 10.87 -24.39
CA ALA A 70 2.16 11.78 -23.47
C ALA A 70 3.12 12.18 -22.33
N THR A 71 3.49 13.46 -22.26
CA THR A 71 4.30 14.00 -21.16
C THR A 71 3.48 14.23 -19.88
N HIS A 72 2.15 14.35 -20.03
CA HIS A 72 1.21 14.59 -18.94
C HIS A 72 -0.07 13.80 -19.14
N VAL A 73 -0.60 13.23 -18.07
CA VAL A 73 -1.93 12.63 -18.03
C VAL A 73 -2.70 13.22 -16.87
N MET A 74 -3.94 13.63 -17.13
CA MET A 74 -4.90 14.02 -16.09
C MET A 74 -5.88 12.87 -15.87
N LEU A 75 -5.96 12.40 -14.63
CA LEU A 75 -6.83 11.30 -14.23
C LEU A 75 -7.91 11.81 -13.27
N ARG A 76 -9.13 11.32 -13.43
CA ARG A 76 -10.17 11.52 -12.45
C ARG A 76 -9.95 10.56 -11.27
N LEU A 77 -9.87 11.07 -10.04
CA LEU A 77 -9.71 10.23 -8.85
C LEU A 77 -10.86 9.25 -8.69
N ALA A 78 -12.07 9.59 -9.15
CA ALA A 78 -13.21 8.68 -9.17
C ALA A 78 -12.99 7.40 -9.99
N SER A 79 -12.03 7.39 -10.93
CA SER A 79 -11.65 6.19 -11.68
C SER A 79 -10.53 5.38 -11.02
N VAL A 80 -9.92 5.89 -9.95
CA VAL A 80 -8.82 5.24 -9.24
C VAL A 80 -9.38 4.29 -8.19
N LEU A 81 -8.99 3.03 -8.22
CA LEU A 81 -9.31 2.05 -7.18
C LEU A 81 -8.35 2.22 -6.00
N TYR A 82 -7.06 2.24 -6.30
CA TYR A 82 -6.01 2.44 -5.31
C TYR A 82 -4.72 2.94 -5.97
N GLY A 83 -3.83 3.48 -5.13
CA GLY A 83 -2.51 3.92 -5.56
C GLY A 83 -1.43 3.64 -4.55
N TRP A 84 -0.21 3.46 -5.03
CA TRP A 84 0.97 3.28 -4.18
C TRP A 84 2.17 4.02 -4.76
N SER A 85 3.20 4.17 -3.93
CA SER A 85 4.45 4.77 -4.33
C SER A 85 5.62 3.89 -3.93
N SER A 86 6.66 3.85 -4.75
CA SER A 86 7.94 3.27 -4.35
C SER A 86 8.72 4.17 -3.39
N ASP A 87 8.33 5.43 -3.27
CA ASP A 87 8.91 6.37 -2.31
C ASP A 87 8.36 6.11 -0.91
N ARG A 88 9.17 5.48 -0.06
CA ARG A 88 8.80 5.14 1.32
C ARG A 88 8.48 6.34 2.19
N THR A 89 8.91 7.55 1.82
CA THR A 89 8.60 8.76 2.58
C THR A 89 7.13 9.19 2.45
N LEU A 90 6.40 8.60 1.48
CA LEU A 90 4.95 8.77 1.33
C LEU A 90 4.13 7.79 2.18
N ALA A 91 4.77 6.83 2.83
CA ALA A 91 4.11 5.96 3.79
C ALA A 91 3.66 6.76 5.01
N VAL A 92 2.50 6.43 5.56
CA VAL A 92 2.00 7.07 6.78
C VAL A 92 2.82 6.54 7.96
N GLU A 93 3.65 7.39 8.56
CA GLU A 93 4.23 7.09 9.87
C GLU A 93 3.12 7.21 10.94
N HIS A 94 2.69 6.09 11.49
CA HIS A 94 1.83 6.09 12.66
C HIS A 94 2.68 6.43 13.88
N LYS A 95 2.67 7.71 14.27
CA LYS A 95 3.23 8.15 15.56
C LYS A 95 2.25 7.74 16.68
N GLY A 96 2.47 6.60 17.27
CA GLY A 96 1.69 6.12 18.41
C GLY A 96 1.89 4.62 18.64
N ALA A 97 1.52 4.12 19.81
CA ALA A 97 1.47 2.69 20.07
C ALA A 97 0.47 2.08 19.08
N ALA A 98 1.01 1.43 18.06
CA ALA A 98 0.19 0.83 17.01
C ALA A 98 -0.70 -0.23 17.66
N ALA A 99 -2.01 -0.05 17.55
CA ALA A 99 -2.93 -1.15 17.82
C ALA A 99 -2.57 -2.34 16.92
N PRO A 100 -2.82 -3.57 17.35
CA PRO A 100 -2.59 -4.72 16.49
C PRO A 100 -3.36 -4.51 15.20
N GLY A 101 -2.65 -4.62 14.08
CA GLY A 101 -3.25 -4.50 12.77
C GLY A 101 -4.31 -5.58 12.54
N ARG A 102 -5.27 -5.29 11.68
CA ARG A 102 -6.29 -6.25 11.25
C ARG A 102 -6.13 -6.52 9.76
N ARG A 103 -6.05 -7.78 9.38
CA ARG A 103 -6.07 -8.16 7.97
C ARG A 103 -7.47 -7.98 7.42
N VAL A 104 -7.56 -7.33 6.28
CA VAL A 104 -8.82 -7.13 5.58
C VAL A 104 -8.66 -7.51 4.12
N ARG A 105 -9.75 -7.98 3.53
CA ARG A 105 -9.90 -8.11 2.08
C ARG A 105 -10.90 -7.07 1.61
N VAL A 106 -10.47 -6.26 0.68
CA VAL A 106 -11.27 -5.24 0.02
C VAL A 106 -11.64 -5.74 -1.36
N THR A 107 -12.93 -5.78 -1.68
CA THR A 107 -13.44 -6.06 -3.03
C THR A 107 -13.93 -4.75 -3.63
N PHE A 108 -13.43 -4.42 -4.81
CA PHE A 108 -13.80 -3.22 -5.54
C PHE A 108 -15.03 -3.43 -6.41
N ASP A 109 -15.56 -2.34 -6.96
CA ASP A 109 -16.73 -2.35 -7.84
C ASP A 109 -16.46 -3.01 -9.21
N ASP A 110 -15.20 -3.13 -9.62
CA ASP A 110 -14.76 -3.91 -10.79
C ASP A 110 -14.52 -5.40 -10.47
N HIS A 111 -14.92 -5.86 -9.29
CA HIS A 111 -14.76 -7.22 -8.75
C HIS A 111 -13.31 -7.65 -8.50
N SER A 112 -12.36 -6.76 -8.59
CA SER A 112 -10.99 -7.06 -8.16
C SER A 112 -10.88 -7.04 -6.63
N ASP A 113 -9.96 -7.84 -6.11
CA ASP A 113 -9.69 -7.94 -4.67
C ASP A 113 -8.30 -7.42 -4.32
N LEU A 114 -8.19 -6.86 -3.11
CA LEU A 114 -6.93 -6.46 -2.52
C LEU A 114 -6.91 -6.85 -1.04
N GLU A 115 -5.87 -7.56 -0.62
CA GLU A 115 -5.65 -7.86 0.79
C GLU A 115 -4.55 -6.96 1.37
N GLY A 116 -4.76 -6.53 2.61
CA GLY A 116 -3.79 -5.72 3.33
C GLY A 116 -4.15 -5.59 4.80
N ILE A 117 -3.45 -4.72 5.50
CA ILE A 117 -3.60 -4.50 6.94
C ILE A 117 -4.10 -3.08 7.18
N VAL A 118 -5.21 -2.94 7.89
CA VAL A 118 -5.64 -1.67 8.48
C VAL A 118 -5.16 -1.60 9.93
N THR A 119 -4.93 -0.38 10.42
CA THR A 119 -4.49 -0.14 11.79
C THR A 119 -5.51 0.78 12.48
N PRO A 120 -6.64 0.26 13.00
CA PRO A 120 -7.58 1.04 13.79
C PRO A 120 -6.91 1.58 15.06
N LEU A 121 -7.52 2.54 15.72
CA LEU A 121 -7.06 2.96 17.04
C LEU A 121 -7.31 1.86 18.08
N ALA A 122 -6.57 1.90 19.18
CA ALA A 122 -6.75 0.93 20.26
C ALA A 122 -8.22 0.91 20.75
N GLY A 123 -8.82 -0.28 20.77
CA GLY A 123 -10.23 -0.47 21.14
C GLY A 123 -11.27 -0.13 20.07
N GLN A 124 -10.85 0.39 18.91
CA GLN A 124 -11.74 0.70 17.80
C GLN A 124 -12.01 -0.53 16.93
N ARG A 125 -13.27 -0.76 16.56
CA ARG A 125 -13.62 -1.80 15.59
C ARG A 125 -13.21 -1.37 14.17
N VAL A 126 -12.90 -2.34 13.31
CA VAL A 126 -12.55 -2.07 11.90
C VAL A 126 -13.71 -1.33 11.19
N SER A 127 -14.95 -1.73 11.44
CA SER A 127 -16.14 -1.06 10.88
C SER A 127 -16.21 0.42 11.26
N ASP A 128 -15.96 0.75 12.53
CA ASP A 128 -16.02 2.12 13.03
C ASP A 128 -14.86 2.98 12.49
N PHE A 129 -13.70 2.34 12.30
CA PHE A 129 -12.54 2.96 11.66
C PHE A 129 -12.85 3.32 10.20
N LEU A 130 -13.39 2.36 9.45
CA LEU A 130 -13.69 2.54 8.02
C LEU A 130 -14.88 3.46 7.78
N ALA A 131 -15.90 3.45 8.66
CA ALA A 131 -17.04 4.35 8.56
C ALA A 131 -16.68 5.84 8.77
N ARG A 132 -15.55 6.11 9.43
CA ARG A 132 -15.01 7.47 9.62
C ARG A 132 -13.94 7.84 8.60
N ALA A 133 -13.61 6.90 7.73
CA ALA A 133 -12.62 7.15 6.70
C ALA A 133 -13.14 8.20 5.73
N GLU A 134 -12.26 9.12 5.40
CA GLU A 134 -12.45 10.04 4.28
C GLU A 134 -12.37 9.26 2.95
N ASP A 135 -12.20 9.97 1.84
CA ASP A 135 -12.14 9.39 0.50
C ASP A 135 -11.08 8.28 0.33
N PHE A 136 -9.99 8.33 1.11
CA PHE A 136 -8.88 7.37 1.00
C PHE A 136 -8.47 6.78 2.35
N VAL A 137 -8.28 5.44 2.35
CA VAL A 137 -7.76 4.66 3.49
C VAL A 137 -6.45 4.00 3.12
N VAL A 138 -5.52 3.95 4.07
CA VAL A 138 -4.26 3.22 3.87
C VAL A 138 -4.42 1.76 4.28
N LEU A 139 -4.15 0.86 3.33
CA LEU A 139 -3.87 -0.55 3.58
C LEU A 139 -2.35 -0.74 3.57
N ARG A 140 -1.83 -1.23 4.68
CA ARG A 140 -0.40 -1.56 4.81
C ARG A 140 -0.14 -2.96 4.29
N GLN A 141 1.07 -3.17 3.77
CA GLN A 141 1.52 -4.49 3.31
C GLN A 141 0.50 -5.15 2.35
N ALA A 142 -0.13 -4.35 1.52
CA ALA A 142 -1.07 -4.88 0.52
C ALA A 142 -0.31 -5.71 -0.53
N GLY A 143 -0.88 -6.85 -0.91
CA GLY A 143 -0.31 -7.75 -1.91
C GLY A 143 -0.41 -7.15 -3.31
N ILE A 144 0.66 -6.58 -3.82
CA ILE A 144 0.76 -5.96 -5.15
C ILE A 144 1.89 -6.61 -5.92
N ALA A 145 1.55 -7.44 -6.90
CA ALA A 145 2.57 -8.16 -7.70
C ALA A 145 3.57 -7.22 -8.40
N ALA A 146 3.14 -6.00 -8.76
CA ALA A 146 3.98 -5.00 -9.41
C ALA A 146 4.82 -4.16 -8.44
N ALA A 147 4.61 -4.30 -7.12
CA ALA A 147 5.39 -3.57 -6.13
C ALA A 147 6.72 -4.28 -5.82
N PRO A 148 7.79 -3.54 -5.48
CA PRO A 148 9.04 -4.14 -5.02
C PRO A 148 8.81 -5.05 -3.81
N GLY A 149 9.19 -6.34 -3.95
CA GLY A 149 8.96 -7.35 -2.90
C GLY A 149 7.51 -7.84 -2.80
N GLY A 150 6.63 -7.50 -3.75
CA GLY A 150 5.24 -7.97 -3.80
C GLY A 150 4.30 -7.34 -2.78
N LEU A 151 4.78 -6.41 -1.95
CA LEU A 151 4.00 -5.74 -0.90
C LEU A 151 4.19 -4.22 -0.97
N ALA A 152 3.11 -3.47 -0.77
CA ALA A 152 3.14 -2.01 -0.70
C ALA A 152 2.14 -1.47 0.32
N ASP A 153 2.40 -0.26 0.82
CA ASP A 153 1.39 0.54 1.49
C ASP A 153 0.58 1.28 0.43
N VAL A 154 -0.72 1.10 0.46
CA VAL A 154 -1.64 1.48 -0.62
C VAL A 154 -2.69 2.43 -0.10
N ALA A 155 -2.94 3.51 -0.82
CA ALA A 155 -4.09 4.37 -0.58
C ALA A 155 -5.29 3.85 -1.40
N VAL A 156 -6.31 3.33 -0.72
CA VAL A 156 -7.53 2.77 -1.30
C VAL A 156 -8.61 3.84 -1.34
N HIS A 157 -9.25 4.01 -2.49
CA HIS A 157 -10.36 4.95 -2.67
C HIS A 157 -11.67 4.32 -2.20
N MET A 158 -12.20 4.77 -1.08
CA MET A 158 -13.35 4.16 -0.41
C MET A 158 -14.63 4.17 -1.24
N ASN A 159 -14.80 5.17 -2.10
CA ASN A 159 -15.98 5.28 -2.99
C ASN A 159 -16.01 4.23 -4.12
N THR A 160 -14.93 3.46 -4.30
CA THR A 160 -14.85 2.36 -5.28
C THR A 160 -14.94 0.98 -4.60
N VAL A 161 -15.04 0.98 -3.28
CA VAL A 161 -15.10 -0.25 -2.50
C VAL A 161 -16.54 -0.76 -2.42
N ASN A 162 -16.74 -2.01 -2.84
CA ASN A 162 -18.02 -2.70 -2.73
C ASN A 162 -18.16 -3.41 -1.38
N THR A 163 -17.15 -4.18 -0.98
CA THR A 163 -17.17 -4.88 0.31
C THR A 163 -15.80 -4.87 0.99
N ILE A 164 -15.81 -4.91 2.32
CA ILE A 164 -14.62 -5.15 3.13
C ILE A 164 -14.91 -6.30 4.08
N ARG A 165 -14.04 -7.32 4.07
CA ARG A 165 -14.10 -8.47 4.98
C ARG A 165 -12.94 -8.40 5.96
N ASP A 166 -13.26 -8.42 7.24
CA ASP A 166 -12.27 -8.56 8.31
C ASP A 166 -11.82 -10.03 8.39
N LEU A 167 -10.53 -10.27 8.15
CA LEU A 167 -9.93 -11.62 8.16
C LEU A 167 -9.29 -11.96 9.51
N GLY A 168 -9.37 -11.07 10.48
CA GLY A 168 -8.82 -11.29 11.81
C GLY A 168 -7.56 -10.47 12.11
N PRO A 169 -6.92 -10.72 13.26
CA PRO A 169 -5.69 -10.05 13.63
C PRO A 169 -4.60 -10.26 12.58
N ALA A 170 -3.86 -9.20 12.25
CA ALA A 170 -2.64 -9.37 11.49
C ALA A 170 -1.64 -10.11 12.39
N GLU A 171 -1.25 -11.31 12.02
CA GLU A 171 -0.13 -11.96 12.68
C GLU A 171 1.07 -11.04 12.50
N HIS A 172 1.65 -10.60 13.60
CA HIS A 172 2.98 -10.04 13.54
C HIS A 172 3.84 -11.10 12.86
N PRO A 173 4.66 -10.77 11.86
CA PRO A 173 5.69 -11.68 11.42
C PRO A 173 6.47 -11.98 12.70
N GLN A 174 6.16 -13.13 13.30
CA GLN A 174 6.94 -13.65 14.41
C GLN A 174 8.35 -13.69 13.83
N ALA A 175 9.25 -12.88 14.41
CA ALA A 175 10.67 -13.07 14.16
C ALA A 175 10.87 -14.58 14.17
N PRO A 176 11.48 -15.17 13.13
CA PRO A 176 11.54 -16.61 12.99
C PRO A 176 11.93 -17.14 14.38
N ARG A 177 10.98 -17.81 15.04
CA ARG A 177 11.26 -18.48 16.31
C ARG A 177 12.46 -19.29 15.98
N ALA A 178 13.62 -18.92 16.56
CA ALA A 178 14.82 -19.72 16.46
C ALA A 178 14.33 -21.13 16.80
N GLN A 179 14.13 -21.95 15.76
CA GLN A 179 13.73 -23.32 15.96
C GLN A 179 14.87 -23.86 16.81
N ALA A 180 14.58 -24.11 18.09
CA ALA A 180 15.51 -24.82 18.94
C ALA A 180 16.02 -25.99 18.10
N PRO A 181 17.35 -26.19 18.00
CA PRO A 181 17.89 -27.22 17.15
C PRO A 181 17.12 -28.50 17.49
N ARG A 182 16.34 -28.99 16.53
CA ARG A 182 15.71 -30.29 16.65
C ARG A 182 16.86 -31.24 16.82
N GLU A 183 17.01 -31.78 18.04
CA GLU A 183 17.90 -32.91 18.28
C GLU A 183 17.53 -33.98 17.25
N THR A 184 18.34 -34.06 16.21
CA THR A 184 18.23 -35.15 15.26
C THR A 184 18.74 -36.38 16.00
N VAL A 185 17.84 -37.10 16.63
CA VAL A 185 18.11 -38.44 17.15
C VAL A 185 18.43 -39.29 15.93
N VAL A 186 19.71 -39.37 15.61
CA VAL A 186 20.23 -40.33 14.61
C VAL A 186 20.08 -41.70 15.21
N ARG A 187 18.93 -42.34 14.98
CA ARG A 187 18.81 -43.80 15.20
C ARG A 187 19.69 -44.47 14.15
N ARG A 188 20.89 -44.86 14.55
CA ARG A 188 21.70 -45.83 13.80
C ARG A 188 20.88 -47.10 13.66
N ARG A 189 20.25 -47.31 12.50
CA ARG A 189 19.79 -48.64 12.08
C ARG A 189 21.05 -49.38 11.67
N THR A 190 21.45 -50.34 12.47
CA THR A 190 22.35 -51.43 12.10
C THR A 190 21.63 -52.25 11.04
N SER A 191 21.81 -51.97 9.77
CA SER A 191 21.37 -52.84 8.69
C SER A 191 22.47 -53.91 8.51
N THR A 192 22.13 -55.10 8.96
CA THR A 192 22.88 -56.33 8.63
C THR A 192 22.58 -56.58 7.15
N PHE A 193 23.54 -56.36 6.27
CA PHE A 193 23.46 -56.81 4.89
C PHE A 193 23.78 -58.30 4.85
N THR A 194 22.78 -59.11 4.52
CA THR A 194 23.01 -60.50 4.12
C THR A 194 23.35 -60.48 2.63
N LEU A 195 24.63 -60.77 2.35
CA LEU A 195 25.09 -61.02 0.98
C LEU A 195 24.50 -62.37 0.55
N VAL A 196 23.62 -62.37 -0.44
CA VAL A 196 23.20 -63.59 -1.17
C VAL A 196 24.11 -63.68 -2.38
N SER A 197 24.94 -64.68 -2.36
CA SER A 197 25.78 -65.08 -3.50
C SER A 197 24.92 -65.83 -4.49
N PHE A 198 24.77 -65.34 -5.70
CA PHE A 198 24.24 -66.09 -6.84
C PHE A 198 25.44 -66.60 -7.63
N ASP A 199 25.87 -67.82 -7.31
CA ASP A 199 26.61 -68.66 -8.19
C ASP A 199 25.67 -69.79 -8.65
N ASP A 200 25.77 -70.15 -9.93
CA ASP A 200 25.18 -71.28 -10.63
C ASP A 200 23.74 -71.11 -11.22
N VAL A 201 23.59 -70.76 -12.51
CA VAL A 201 23.48 -71.69 -13.68
C VAL A 201 23.65 -70.91 -14.99
#